data_a54b10a00b12b46373ca7c79178b1f99
#
_entry.id   a54b10a00b12b46373ca7c79178b1f99
#
_cell.length_a   1.000
_cell.length_b   1.000
_cell.length_c   1.000
_cell.angle_alpha   90.00
_cell.angle_beta   90.00
_cell.angle_gamma   90.00
#
_symmetry.space_group_name_H-M   'P 1'
#
loop_
_entity.id
_entity.type
_entity.pdbx_description
1 polymer ?
#
loop_
_entity_poly.entity_id
_entity_poly.type
_entity_poly.pdbx_seq_one_letter_code
_entity_poly.pdbx_strand_id
1 'polypeptide(L)'
;MPYIPSPTRYDAMPYRRCGKSGLLLPALSLGLWHNFGGITPFETQQAILRTAFDHGITHFDLANNYGPPYGEAERNFGVHMLRDWKPHRDELVISTKAGYDMWPGPYGNWGSRKYLISSLDQSLRRMNLDYVDIFYHHRPDPETPIEETMGALDQIVRSGKALYVGISRYTPEQTEVAIRTLRELGTPMLIHQENYSMLNRKIEAGLTDVLTREGVGLMAFGPLAGGRLTGKYQAGIPADSRIGHDPRYLKAEMLTPGLHAAIDALAKIADARGETLSQLALQWALRDKAVTSALIGASRAEQITENVAALSLPPLTGEELAQIDAALALNE
;
A
#
# COMPACT_ATOMS: atom_id res chain seq x y z
N MET A 1 25.40 -5.57 -16.33
CA MET A 1 26.08 -5.79 -15.05
C MET A 1 25.04 -6.18 -14.02
N PRO A 2 25.34 -7.03 -13.04
CA PRO A 2 24.43 -7.29 -11.94
C PRO A 2 24.12 -5.99 -11.19
N TYR A 3 22.91 -5.90 -10.62
CA TYR A 3 22.53 -4.79 -9.78
C TYR A 3 23.31 -4.82 -8.46
N ILE A 4 23.87 -3.68 -8.08
CA ILE A 4 24.55 -3.49 -6.80
C ILE A 4 23.82 -2.37 -6.08
N PRO A 5 23.12 -2.68 -4.96
CA PRO A 5 22.38 -1.68 -4.20
C PRO A 5 23.29 -0.63 -3.56
N SER A 6 22.74 0.56 -3.34
CA SER A 6 23.43 1.61 -2.58
C SER A 6 23.86 1.09 -1.19
N PRO A 7 25.14 1.28 -0.78
CA PRO A 7 25.59 0.88 0.54
C PRO A 7 24.94 1.69 1.68
N THR A 8 24.45 2.88 1.37
CA THR A 8 23.82 3.82 2.32
C THR A 8 22.30 3.76 2.30
N ARG A 9 21.69 2.75 1.65
CA ARG A 9 20.24 2.67 1.44
C ARG A 9 19.40 2.71 2.73
N TYR A 10 19.96 2.31 3.85
CA TYR A 10 19.25 2.26 5.14
C TYR A 10 19.41 3.53 6.00
N ASP A 11 20.30 4.45 5.62
CA ASP A 11 20.72 5.55 6.50
C ASP A 11 19.62 6.60 6.71
N ALA A 12 18.80 6.86 5.69
CA ALA A 12 17.79 7.93 5.71
C ALA A 12 16.35 7.44 5.89
N MET A 13 16.07 6.14 5.72
CA MET A 13 14.72 5.58 5.82
C MET A 13 14.36 5.26 7.26
N PRO A 14 13.34 5.92 7.85
CA PRO A 14 12.82 5.51 9.15
C PRO A 14 12.09 4.16 9.05
N TYR A 15 12.44 3.22 9.93
CA TYR A 15 11.74 1.94 10.06
C TYR A 15 10.86 1.95 11.30
N ARG A 16 9.60 1.58 11.13
CA ARG A 16 8.57 1.61 12.18
C ARG A 16 8.14 0.19 12.54
N ARG A 17 8.02 -0.09 13.83
CA ARG A 17 7.52 -1.39 14.29
C ARG A 17 6.08 -1.60 13.86
N CYS A 18 5.81 -2.77 13.25
CA CYS A 18 4.47 -3.16 12.84
C CYS A 18 3.68 -3.68 14.04
N GLY A 19 2.88 -2.80 14.65
CA GLY A 19 2.16 -3.10 15.88
C GLY A 19 3.08 -3.58 17.00
N LYS A 20 2.69 -4.69 17.67
CA LYS A 20 3.48 -5.35 18.73
C LYS A 20 4.35 -6.51 18.22
N SER A 21 4.52 -6.64 16.88
CA SER A 21 5.35 -7.69 16.29
C SER A 21 6.84 -7.36 16.32
N GLY A 22 7.67 -8.32 15.92
CA GLY A 22 9.12 -8.12 15.72
C GLY A 22 9.46 -7.44 14.39
N LEU A 23 8.50 -7.37 13.44
CA LEU A 23 8.76 -6.84 12.12
C LEU A 23 8.82 -5.30 12.12
N LEU A 24 9.83 -4.76 11.45
CA LEU A 24 9.92 -3.34 11.11
C LEU A 24 9.57 -3.15 9.64
N LEU A 25 8.77 -2.13 9.32
CA LEU A 25 8.49 -1.71 7.95
C LEU A 25 9.07 -0.31 7.69
N PRO A 26 9.53 -0.02 6.47
CA PRO A 26 9.93 1.33 6.09
C PRO A 26 8.72 2.28 6.21
N ALA A 27 8.96 3.54 6.55
CA ALA A 27 7.88 4.53 6.64
C ALA A 27 7.12 4.71 5.31
N LEU A 28 7.81 4.47 4.18
CA LEU A 28 7.20 4.37 2.85
C LEU A 28 7.39 2.97 2.29
N SER A 29 6.33 2.39 1.75
CA SER A 29 6.31 1.11 1.03
C SER A 29 5.92 1.33 -0.43
N LEU A 30 6.35 0.46 -1.34
CA LEU A 30 6.05 0.58 -2.77
C LEU A 30 4.94 -0.39 -3.19
N GLY A 31 3.82 0.15 -3.68
CA GLY A 31 2.72 -0.60 -4.26
C GLY A 31 2.94 -0.88 -5.75
N LEU A 32 2.85 -2.14 -6.13
CA LEU A 32 3.10 -2.61 -7.51
C LEU A 32 1.79 -2.84 -8.28
N TRP A 33 0.85 -1.92 -8.20
CA TRP A 33 -0.42 -2.06 -8.91
C TRP A 33 -0.26 -1.68 -10.40
N HIS A 34 -0.91 -0.65 -10.91
CA HIS A 34 -1.03 -0.29 -12.33
C HIS A 34 0.29 -0.24 -13.13
N ASN A 35 1.36 0.29 -12.53
CA ASN A 35 2.62 0.55 -13.21
C ASN A 35 3.53 -0.69 -13.31
N PHE A 36 3.04 -1.85 -12.90
CA PHE A 36 3.77 -3.12 -12.97
C PHE A 36 3.03 -4.17 -13.82
N GLY A 37 1.96 -3.75 -14.54
CA GLY A 37 1.26 -4.59 -15.52
C GLY A 37 1.98 -4.67 -16.86
N GLY A 38 1.28 -5.22 -17.86
CA GLY A 38 1.85 -5.53 -19.18
C GLY A 38 2.10 -4.35 -20.10
N ILE A 39 1.68 -3.12 -19.72
CA ILE A 39 1.86 -1.92 -20.56
C ILE A 39 3.08 -1.07 -20.20
N THR A 40 3.61 -1.23 -18.99
CA THR A 40 4.79 -0.46 -18.54
C THR A 40 6.08 -1.16 -18.99
N PRO A 41 7.02 -0.48 -19.66
CA PRO A 41 8.28 -1.07 -20.04
C PRO A 41 9.03 -1.68 -18.88
N PHE A 42 9.67 -2.81 -19.08
CA PHE A 42 10.40 -3.55 -18.05
C PHE A 42 11.50 -2.71 -17.41
N GLU A 43 12.21 -1.92 -18.21
CA GLU A 43 13.29 -1.03 -17.76
C GLU A 43 12.75 0.07 -16.84
N THR A 44 11.54 0.58 -17.07
CA THR A 44 10.89 1.55 -16.18
C THR A 44 10.54 0.91 -14.84
N GLN A 45 9.96 -0.29 -14.86
CA GLN A 45 9.68 -1.06 -13.64
C GLN A 45 10.97 -1.32 -12.85
N GLN A 46 12.03 -1.73 -13.54
CA GLN A 46 13.34 -2.00 -12.94
C GLN A 46 13.93 -0.74 -12.30
N ALA A 47 13.89 0.40 -13.00
CA ALA A 47 14.37 1.66 -12.46
C ALA A 47 13.62 2.07 -11.18
N ILE A 48 12.29 1.94 -11.17
CA ILE A 48 11.46 2.22 -9.98
C ILE A 48 11.84 1.32 -8.80
N LEU A 49 11.95 0.00 -9.02
CA LEU A 49 12.29 -0.96 -7.97
C LEU A 49 13.69 -0.70 -7.39
N ARG A 50 14.68 -0.50 -8.25
CA ARG A 50 16.08 -0.23 -7.84
C ARG A 50 16.18 1.06 -7.05
N THR A 51 15.57 2.14 -7.56
CA THR A 51 15.54 3.43 -6.87
C THR A 51 14.83 3.33 -5.51
N ALA A 52 13.72 2.59 -5.43
CA ALA A 52 13.04 2.38 -4.16
C ALA A 52 13.94 1.69 -3.13
N PHE A 53 14.61 0.61 -3.51
CA PHE A 53 15.50 -0.12 -2.63
C PHE A 53 16.75 0.70 -2.25
N ASP A 54 17.33 1.43 -3.21
CA ASP A 54 18.46 2.32 -2.97
C ASP A 54 18.15 3.48 -2.01
N HIS A 55 16.86 3.77 -1.80
CA HIS A 55 16.34 4.70 -0.80
C HIS A 55 15.77 4.01 0.47
N GLY A 56 16.00 2.72 0.65
CA GLY A 56 15.58 1.99 1.85
C GLY A 56 14.11 1.54 1.86
N ILE A 57 13.39 1.62 0.75
CA ILE A 57 12.07 1.01 0.63
C ILE A 57 12.29 -0.50 0.43
N THR A 58 12.14 -1.25 1.52
CA THR A 58 12.31 -2.71 1.54
C THR A 58 11.01 -3.48 1.37
N HIS A 59 9.85 -2.82 1.47
CA HIS A 59 8.55 -3.47 1.34
C HIS A 59 7.93 -3.22 -0.03
N PHE A 60 7.67 -4.31 -0.76
CA PHE A 60 6.98 -4.34 -2.05
C PHE A 60 5.62 -5.04 -1.90
N ASP A 61 4.55 -4.33 -2.25
CA ASP A 61 3.17 -4.75 -2.03
C ASP A 61 2.46 -5.07 -3.34
N LEU A 62 2.05 -6.34 -3.50
CA LEU A 62 1.36 -6.88 -4.66
C LEU A 62 -0.06 -7.34 -4.32
N ALA A 63 -0.75 -7.89 -5.30
CA ALA A 63 -1.95 -8.70 -5.17
C ALA A 63 -2.09 -9.61 -6.40
N ASN A 64 -2.80 -10.74 -6.23
CA ASN A 64 -2.99 -11.71 -7.30
C ASN A 64 -3.65 -11.12 -8.56
N ASN A 65 -4.54 -10.15 -8.39
CA ASN A 65 -5.27 -9.49 -9.48
C ASN A 65 -4.63 -8.18 -9.98
N TYR A 66 -3.40 -7.85 -9.53
CA TYR A 66 -2.72 -6.65 -10.02
C TYR A 66 -2.19 -6.84 -11.45
N GLY A 67 -2.27 -5.78 -12.22
CA GLY A 67 -1.94 -5.68 -13.64
C GLY A 67 -2.51 -4.38 -14.22
N PRO A 68 -3.09 -4.32 -15.43
CA PRO A 68 -3.61 -5.42 -16.28
C PRO A 68 -2.53 -6.16 -17.07
N PRO A 69 -2.84 -7.42 -17.53
CA PRO A 69 -3.94 -8.27 -17.08
C PRO A 69 -3.73 -8.81 -15.66
N TYR A 70 -4.74 -9.44 -15.06
CA TYR A 70 -4.64 -10.02 -13.72
C TYR A 70 -3.46 -11.00 -13.59
N GLY A 71 -2.68 -10.83 -12.53
CA GLY A 71 -1.46 -11.61 -12.26
C GLY A 71 -0.20 -11.11 -12.96
N GLU A 72 -0.31 -10.12 -13.84
CA GLU A 72 0.86 -9.66 -14.61
C GLU A 72 1.87 -8.92 -13.74
N ALA A 73 1.41 -8.14 -12.76
CA ALA A 73 2.30 -7.47 -11.82
C ALA A 73 3.16 -8.48 -11.05
N GLU A 74 2.58 -9.59 -10.60
CA GLU A 74 3.32 -10.66 -9.93
C GLU A 74 4.28 -11.39 -10.88
N ARG A 75 3.90 -11.64 -12.16
CA ARG A 75 4.81 -12.24 -13.16
C ARG A 75 6.00 -11.33 -13.43
N ASN A 76 5.76 -10.04 -13.68
CA ASN A 76 6.82 -9.07 -13.91
C ASN A 76 7.75 -8.96 -12.70
N PHE A 77 7.18 -8.90 -11.49
CA PHE A 77 7.96 -8.92 -10.26
C PHE A 77 8.78 -10.21 -10.13
N GLY A 78 8.23 -11.36 -10.50
CA GLY A 78 8.95 -12.65 -10.53
C GLY A 78 10.15 -12.63 -11.47
N VAL A 79 10.05 -11.97 -12.63
CA VAL A 79 11.20 -11.76 -13.54
C VAL A 79 12.26 -10.87 -12.89
N HIS A 80 11.83 -9.77 -12.24
CA HIS A 80 12.73 -8.90 -11.50
C HIS A 80 13.42 -9.65 -10.35
N MET A 81 12.69 -10.51 -9.61
CA MET A 81 13.26 -11.35 -8.54
C MET A 81 14.40 -12.21 -9.05
N LEU A 82 14.22 -12.89 -10.17
CA LEU A 82 15.26 -13.74 -10.75
C LEU A 82 16.48 -12.95 -11.24
N ARG A 83 16.26 -11.73 -11.74
CA ARG A 83 17.30 -10.91 -12.36
C ARG A 83 18.16 -10.16 -11.36
N ASP A 84 17.52 -9.51 -10.37
CA ASP A 84 18.18 -8.53 -9.49
C ASP A 84 18.07 -8.87 -8.00
N TRP A 85 16.95 -9.49 -7.56
CA TRP A 85 16.55 -9.46 -6.16
C TRP A 85 16.78 -10.77 -5.38
N LYS A 86 17.02 -11.87 -6.08
CA LYS A 86 17.25 -13.17 -5.41
C LYS A 86 18.35 -13.13 -4.35
N PRO A 87 19.50 -12.45 -4.58
CA PRO A 87 20.54 -12.29 -3.55
C PRO A 87 20.12 -11.43 -2.35
N HIS A 88 19.08 -10.62 -2.50
CA HIS A 88 18.57 -9.66 -1.51
C HIS A 88 17.23 -10.08 -0.90
N ARG A 89 16.76 -11.34 -1.15
CA ARG A 89 15.43 -11.81 -0.68
C ARG A 89 15.24 -11.57 0.81
N ASP A 90 16.24 -11.81 1.63
CA ASP A 90 16.16 -11.69 3.08
C ASP A 90 16.20 -10.24 3.59
N GLU A 91 16.53 -9.29 2.72
CA GLU A 91 16.45 -7.85 2.98
C GLU A 91 15.08 -7.26 2.60
N LEU A 92 14.22 -8.04 1.93
CA LEU A 92 12.92 -7.58 1.42
C LEU A 92 11.77 -8.11 2.26
N VAL A 93 10.75 -7.28 2.41
CA VAL A 93 9.41 -7.68 2.83
C VAL A 93 8.53 -7.69 1.58
N ILE A 94 8.02 -8.85 1.20
CA ILE A 94 7.17 -9.02 0.02
C ILE A 94 5.78 -9.40 0.50
N SER A 95 4.77 -8.63 0.08
CA SER A 95 3.38 -8.94 0.39
C SER A 95 2.56 -9.18 -0.88
N THR A 96 1.58 -10.07 -0.78
CA THR A 96 0.54 -10.23 -1.79
C THR A 96 -0.82 -10.48 -1.15
N LYS A 97 -1.88 -10.44 -1.96
CA LYS A 97 -3.27 -10.47 -1.50
C LYS A 97 -4.15 -11.30 -2.42
N ALA A 98 -5.23 -11.85 -1.88
CA ALA A 98 -6.35 -12.41 -2.64
C ALA A 98 -7.69 -12.01 -2.01
N GLY A 99 -8.74 -11.85 -2.84
CA GLY A 99 -10.08 -11.44 -2.38
C GLY A 99 -10.93 -10.84 -3.48
N TYR A 100 -10.33 -10.44 -4.59
CA TYR A 100 -11.04 -10.01 -5.80
C TYR A 100 -11.06 -11.14 -6.84
N ASP A 101 -11.94 -10.99 -7.85
CA ASP A 101 -12.03 -11.93 -8.96
C ASP A 101 -10.69 -12.12 -9.67
N MET A 102 -10.35 -13.35 -9.93
CA MET A 102 -9.09 -13.75 -10.56
C MET A 102 -9.29 -14.72 -11.72
N TRP A 103 -10.30 -15.58 -11.65
CA TRP A 103 -10.71 -16.49 -12.72
C TRP A 103 -12.22 -16.73 -12.69
N PRO A 104 -12.83 -17.16 -13.83
CA PRO A 104 -14.27 -17.38 -13.89
C PRO A 104 -14.74 -18.55 -13.04
N GLY A 105 -16.03 -18.50 -12.66
CA GLY A 105 -16.70 -19.56 -11.90
C GLY A 105 -16.67 -19.32 -10.39
N PRO A 106 -17.22 -20.28 -9.60
CA PRO A 106 -17.54 -20.04 -8.20
C PRO A 106 -16.34 -20.08 -7.24
N TYR A 107 -15.14 -20.38 -7.73
CA TYR A 107 -13.94 -20.57 -6.90
C TYR A 107 -12.85 -19.53 -7.13
N GLY A 108 -13.14 -18.50 -7.91
CA GLY A 108 -12.14 -17.50 -8.35
C GLY A 108 -12.24 -16.13 -7.68
N ASN A 109 -12.96 -16.03 -6.54
CA ASN A 109 -13.23 -14.74 -5.89
C ASN A 109 -13.47 -14.91 -4.38
N TRP A 110 -13.45 -13.80 -3.61
CA TRP A 110 -13.85 -13.63 -2.23
C TRP A 110 -12.92 -14.29 -1.19
N GLY A 111 -13.46 -14.86 -0.10
CA GLY A 111 -12.71 -15.22 1.10
C GLY A 111 -12.70 -16.71 1.45
N SER A 112 -13.24 -17.60 0.60
CA SER A 112 -13.24 -19.02 0.91
C SER A 112 -11.83 -19.60 1.08
N ARG A 113 -11.70 -20.59 1.97
CA ARG A 113 -10.43 -21.32 2.18
C ARG A 113 -9.84 -21.84 0.88
N LYS A 114 -10.71 -22.41 0.01
CA LYS A 114 -10.29 -22.91 -1.31
C LYS A 114 -9.66 -21.83 -2.17
N TYR A 115 -10.30 -20.66 -2.24
CA TYR A 115 -9.82 -19.56 -3.07
C TYR A 115 -8.50 -18.98 -2.55
N LEU A 116 -8.41 -18.70 -1.23
CA LEU A 116 -7.24 -18.06 -0.64
C LEU A 116 -5.97 -18.92 -0.79
N ILE A 117 -6.06 -20.22 -0.45
CA ILE A 117 -4.91 -21.14 -0.57
C ILE A 117 -4.48 -21.30 -2.03
N SER A 118 -5.44 -21.53 -2.95
CA SER A 118 -5.14 -21.66 -4.37
C SER A 118 -4.54 -20.40 -4.96
N SER A 119 -5.02 -19.22 -4.52
CA SER A 119 -4.51 -17.93 -4.97
C SER A 119 -3.06 -17.70 -4.54
N LEU A 120 -2.73 -17.99 -3.28
CA LEU A 120 -1.35 -17.86 -2.80
C LEU A 120 -0.41 -18.81 -3.55
N ASP A 121 -0.81 -20.07 -3.79
CA ASP A 121 -0.02 -21.02 -4.56
C ASP A 121 0.26 -20.53 -5.99
N GLN A 122 -0.72 -19.90 -6.61
CA GLN A 122 -0.53 -19.27 -7.92
C GLN A 122 0.36 -18.02 -7.86
N SER A 123 0.22 -17.20 -6.83
CA SER A 123 1.04 -16.00 -6.62
C SER A 123 2.51 -16.35 -6.41
N LEU A 124 2.81 -17.34 -5.58
CA LEU A 124 4.18 -17.83 -5.35
C LEU A 124 4.83 -18.31 -6.66
N ARG A 125 4.09 -19.08 -7.49
CA ARG A 125 4.59 -19.49 -8.80
C ARG A 125 4.86 -18.33 -9.74
N ARG A 126 3.97 -17.31 -9.79
CA ARG A 126 4.18 -16.12 -10.62
C ARG A 126 5.40 -15.32 -10.19
N MET A 127 5.58 -15.17 -8.89
CA MET A 127 6.68 -14.38 -8.32
C MET A 127 8.01 -15.12 -8.20
N ASN A 128 8.06 -16.43 -8.51
CA ASN A 128 9.24 -17.29 -8.29
C ASN A 128 9.73 -17.26 -6.83
N LEU A 129 8.79 -17.38 -5.89
CA LEU A 129 9.05 -17.37 -4.45
C LEU A 129 8.53 -18.64 -3.79
N ASP A 130 9.22 -19.08 -2.74
CA ASP A 130 8.78 -20.18 -1.88
C ASP A 130 7.77 -19.72 -0.84
N TYR A 131 7.89 -18.45 -0.39
CA TYR A 131 7.00 -17.83 0.57
C TYR A 131 6.92 -16.30 0.33
N VAL A 132 5.86 -15.69 0.84
CA VAL A 132 5.76 -14.23 1.04
C VAL A 132 5.92 -13.87 2.51
N ASP A 133 6.34 -12.64 2.78
CA ASP A 133 6.44 -12.18 4.16
C ASP A 133 5.06 -11.91 4.74
N ILE A 134 4.17 -11.26 3.97
CA ILE A 134 2.81 -10.95 4.41
C ILE A 134 1.80 -11.41 3.36
N PHE A 135 0.78 -12.17 3.78
CA PHE A 135 -0.36 -12.48 2.94
C PHE A 135 -1.62 -11.82 3.48
N TYR A 136 -2.35 -11.09 2.62
CA TYR A 136 -3.57 -10.39 3.01
C TYR A 136 -4.82 -11.03 2.45
N HIS A 137 -5.90 -11.08 3.24
CA HIS A 137 -7.24 -11.10 2.67
C HIS A 137 -7.62 -9.69 2.20
N HIS A 138 -7.87 -9.53 0.89
CA HIS A 138 -7.87 -8.24 0.21
C HIS A 138 -9.11 -7.39 0.49
N ARG A 139 -10.25 -8.03 0.84
CA ARG A 139 -11.51 -7.39 1.24
C ARG A 139 -12.40 -8.37 1.99
N PRO A 140 -13.30 -7.92 2.88
CA PRO A 140 -14.25 -8.81 3.53
C PRO A 140 -15.16 -9.50 2.50
N ASP A 141 -15.45 -10.79 2.75
CA ASP A 141 -16.43 -11.57 1.99
C ASP A 141 -17.79 -11.47 2.72
N PRO A 142 -18.86 -11.01 2.05
CA PRO A 142 -20.16 -10.87 2.69
C PRO A 142 -20.86 -12.22 3.00
N GLU A 143 -20.46 -13.31 2.34
CA GLU A 143 -21.13 -14.62 2.43
C GLU A 143 -20.30 -15.66 3.22
N THR A 144 -18.97 -15.55 3.20
CA THR A 144 -18.10 -16.49 3.91
C THR A 144 -17.92 -16.05 5.37
N PRO A 145 -18.14 -16.92 6.35
CA PRO A 145 -17.84 -16.61 7.75
C PRO A 145 -16.38 -16.16 7.94
N ILE A 146 -16.19 -15.12 8.73
CA ILE A 146 -14.83 -14.59 9.01
C ILE A 146 -13.91 -15.69 9.56
N GLU A 147 -14.45 -16.61 10.35
CA GLU A 147 -13.74 -17.73 10.96
C GLU A 147 -13.15 -18.69 9.89
N GLU A 148 -13.86 -18.94 8.79
CA GLU A 148 -13.32 -19.74 7.69
C GLU A 148 -12.15 -19.01 7.01
N THR A 149 -12.33 -17.73 6.71
CA THR A 149 -11.31 -16.89 6.11
C THR A 149 -10.06 -16.81 7.00
N MET A 150 -10.24 -16.53 8.29
CA MET A 150 -9.12 -16.47 9.25
C MET A 150 -8.45 -17.83 9.44
N GLY A 151 -9.22 -18.92 9.45
CA GLY A 151 -8.70 -20.28 9.47
C GLY A 151 -7.90 -20.65 8.21
N ALA A 152 -8.22 -20.05 7.06
CA ALA A 152 -7.40 -20.19 5.85
C ALA A 152 -6.07 -19.43 5.99
N LEU A 153 -6.08 -18.23 6.55
CA LEU A 153 -4.86 -17.45 6.82
C LEU A 153 -3.96 -18.16 7.83
N ASP A 154 -4.50 -18.71 8.91
CA ASP A 154 -3.75 -19.53 9.87
C ASP A 154 -3.08 -20.73 9.19
N GLN A 155 -3.82 -21.48 8.37
CA GLN A 155 -3.28 -22.61 7.62
C GLN A 155 -2.15 -22.20 6.67
N ILE A 156 -2.25 -21.05 6.03
CA ILE A 156 -1.23 -20.50 5.15
C ILE A 156 0.08 -20.26 5.92
N VAL A 157 0.00 -19.64 7.12
CA VAL A 157 1.18 -19.42 7.97
C VAL A 157 1.77 -20.75 8.43
N ARG A 158 0.95 -21.67 8.93
CA ARG A 158 1.42 -23.00 9.39
C ARG A 158 2.06 -23.84 8.27
N SER A 159 1.65 -23.60 7.03
CA SER A 159 2.27 -24.28 5.86
C SER A 159 3.60 -23.67 5.43
N GLY A 160 4.03 -22.55 6.06
CA GLY A 160 5.27 -21.85 5.72
C GLY A 160 5.21 -21.02 4.45
N LYS A 161 4.01 -20.85 3.85
CA LYS A 161 3.83 -20.07 2.60
C LYS A 161 3.70 -18.56 2.82
N ALA A 162 3.43 -18.14 4.05
CA ALA A 162 3.54 -16.76 4.49
C ALA A 162 4.10 -16.72 5.92
N LEU A 163 4.90 -15.70 6.24
CA LEU A 163 5.42 -15.51 7.61
C LEU A 163 4.38 -14.83 8.50
N TYR A 164 3.62 -13.91 7.94
CA TYR A 164 2.61 -13.12 8.62
C TYR A 164 1.34 -13.01 7.77
N VAL A 165 0.25 -12.64 8.43
CA VAL A 165 -1.03 -12.38 7.78
C VAL A 165 -1.59 -11.02 8.14
N GLY A 166 -2.38 -10.47 7.21
CA GLY A 166 -3.10 -9.24 7.37
C GLY A 166 -4.48 -9.29 6.70
N ILE A 167 -5.23 -8.22 6.90
CA ILE A 167 -6.53 -8.00 6.25
C ILE A 167 -6.56 -6.61 5.62
N SER A 168 -7.53 -6.37 4.74
CA SER A 168 -7.72 -5.07 4.11
C SER A 168 -9.21 -4.75 3.97
N ARG A 169 -9.58 -3.48 4.16
CA ARG A 169 -10.95 -2.95 3.97
C ARG A 169 -12.02 -3.49 4.91
N TYR A 170 -11.65 -4.09 6.00
CA TYR A 170 -12.58 -4.53 7.05
C TYR A 170 -13.03 -3.34 7.90
N THR A 171 -14.31 -3.36 8.35
CA THR A 171 -14.78 -2.38 9.32
C THR A 171 -14.08 -2.56 10.67
N PRO A 172 -14.15 -1.57 11.58
CA PRO A 172 -13.61 -1.74 12.94
C PRO A 172 -14.12 -3.01 13.62
N GLU A 173 -15.42 -3.28 13.56
CA GLU A 173 -16.09 -4.44 14.17
C GLU A 173 -15.61 -5.76 13.55
N GLN A 174 -15.55 -5.83 12.22
CA GLN A 174 -15.04 -7.01 11.51
C GLN A 174 -13.57 -7.23 11.84
N THR A 175 -12.79 -6.16 11.99
CA THR A 175 -11.36 -6.21 12.35
C THR A 175 -11.18 -6.80 13.75
N GLU A 176 -12.01 -6.41 14.72
CA GLU A 176 -11.97 -6.99 16.08
C GLU A 176 -12.26 -8.50 16.07
N VAL A 177 -13.28 -8.93 15.31
CA VAL A 177 -13.58 -10.35 15.15
C VAL A 177 -12.41 -11.11 14.53
N ALA A 178 -11.84 -10.58 13.43
CA ALA A 178 -10.72 -11.21 12.75
C ALA A 178 -9.47 -11.31 13.64
N ILE A 179 -9.14 -10.26 14.39
CA ILE A 179 -8.02 -10.26 15.35
C ILE A 179 -8.21 -11.32 16.43
N ARG A 180 -9.41 -11.38 17.03
CA ARG A 180 -9.74 -12.36 18.05
C ARG A 180 -9.60 -13.79 17.53
N THR A 181 -10.22 -14.07 16.35
CA THR A 181 -10.19 -15.39 15.72
C THR A 181 -8.77 -15.84 15.43
N LEU A 182 -7.94 -14.98 14.82
CA LEU A 182 -6.54 -15.32 14.53
C LEU A 182 -5.72 -15.53 15.80
N ARG A 183 -5.97 -14.75 16.86
CA ARG A 183 -5.30 -14.92 18.16
C ARG A 183 -5.65 -16.26 18.81
N GLU A 184 -6.92 -16.65 18.77
CA GLU A 184 -7.39 -17.95 19.27
C GLU A 184 -6.77 -19.13 18.50
N LEU A 185 -6.53 -18.97 17.20
CA LEU A 185 -5.84 -19.94 16.37
C LEU A 185 -4.31 -19.98 16.60
N GLY A 186 -3.74 -19.01 17.34
CA GLY A 186 -2.32 -18.91 17.60
C GLY A 186 -1.50 -18.23 16.50
N THR A 187 -2.16 -17.57 15.54
CA THR A 187 -1.55 -16.79 14.45
C THR A 187 -1.96 -15.33 14.58
N PRO A 188 -1.28 -14.51 15.41
CA PRO A 188 -1.66 -13.12 15.59
C PRO A 188 -1.65 -12.33 14.29
N MET A 189 -2.68 -11.50 14.07
CA MET A 189 -2.72 -10.58 12.93
C MET A 189 -1.58 -9.56 13.03
N LEU A 190 -0.82 -9.41 11.95
CA LEU A 190 0.27 -8.46 11.87
C LEU A 190 -0.22 -7.04 11.59
N ILE A 191 -1.08 -6.89 10.56
CA ILE A 191 -1.32 -5.60 9.93
C ILE A 191 -2.69 -5.54 9.25
N HIS A 192 -3.28 -4.35 9.24
CA HIS A 192 -4.45 -3.98 8.45
C HIS A 192 -4.04 -3.00 7.35
N GLN A 193 -4.48 -3.22 6.11
CA GLN A 193 -4.24 -2.29 5.01
C GLN A 193 -5.53 -1.55 4.64
N GLU A 194 -5.54 -0.19 4.72
CA GLU A 194 -6.73 0.61 4.45
C GLU A 194 -6.40 1.91 3.71
N ASN A 195 -7.43 2.45 3.01
CA ASN A 195 -7.32 3.72 2.32
C ASN A 195 -7.25 4.87 3.34
N TYR A 196 -6.14 5.60 3.32
CA TYR A 196 -5.96 6.76 4.17
C TYR A 196 -5.22 7.89 3.44
N SER A 197 -5.82 9.06 3.45
CA SER A 197 -5.26 10.29 2.89
C SER A 197 -6.00 11.49 3.47
N MET A 198 -5.53 12.70 3.22
CA MET A 198 -6.26 13.93 3.53
C MET A 198 -7.71 13.92 3.03
N LEU A 199 -7.96 13.29 1.86
CA LEU A 199 -9.28 13.19 1.22
C LEU A 199 -10.10 11.96 1.63
N ASN A 200 -9.57 11.09 2.46
CA ASN A 200 -10.26 9.92 3.00
C ASN A 200 -9.78 9.60 4.41
N ARG A 201 -10.54 10.03 5.39
CA ARG A 201 -10.22 9.93 6.83
C ARG A 201 -11.09 8.90 7.56
N LYS A 202 -11.78 8.00 6.85
CA LYS A 202 -12.72 7.04 7.45
C LYS A 202 -12.13 6.17 8.55
N ILE A 203 -10.83 5.86 8.47
CA ILE A 203 -10.15 5.04 9.48
C ILE A 203 -10.10 5.70 10.86
N GLU A 204 -10.15 7.05 10.91
CA GLU A 204 -10.16 7.81 12.17
C GLU A 204 -11.44 7.59 12.97
N ALA A 205 -12.51 7.07 12.33
CA ALA A 205 -13.76 6.69 12.98
C ALA A 205 -13.70 5.27 13.58
N GLY A 206 -12.75 5.02 14.47
CA GLY A 206 -12.64 3.83 15.31
C GLY A 206 -11.65 2.76 14.87
N LEU A 207 -11.25 2.68 13.57
CA LEU A 207 -10.30 1.65 13.14
C LEU A 207 -8.91 1.87 13.75
N THR A 208 -8.41 3.09 13.77
CA THR A 208 -7.12 3.43 14.37
C THR A 208 -7.07 3.09 15.86
N ASP A 209 -8.18 3.28 16.58
CA ASP A 209 -8.30 2.93 17.99
C ASP A 209 -8.24 1.42 18.21
N VAL A 210 -8.97 0.65 17.39
CA VAL A 210 -8.93 -0.82 17.42
C VAL A 210 -7.51 -1.32 17.20
N LEU A 211 -6.85 -0.87 16.11
CA LEU A 211 -5.51 -1.33 15.75
C LEU A 211 -4.48 -0.98 16.83
N THR A 212 -4.54 0.24 17.37
CA THR A 212 -3.63 0.69 18.44
C THR A 212 -3.82 -0.14 19.70
N ARG A 213 -5.05 -0.34 20.15
CA ARG A 213 -5.39 -1.15 21.34
C ARG A 213 -4.91 -2.59 21.19
N GLU A 214 -5.16 -3.20 20.05
CA GLU A 214 -4.82 -4.60 19.78
C GLU A 214 -3.33 -4.80 19.43
N GLY A 215 -2.61 -3.72 19.10
CA GLY A 215 -1.21 -3.76 18.71
C GLY A 215 -1.00 -4.36 17.34
N VAL A 216 -1.88 -4.03 16.39
CA VAL A 216 -1.83 -4.39 14.97
C VAL A 216 -1.33 -3.20 14.18
N GLY A 217 -0.46 -3.42 13.19
CA GLY A 217 0.06 -2.36 12.33
C GLY A 217 -1.00 -1.85 11.34
N LEU A 218 -0.78 -0.64 10.81
CA LEU A 218 -1.61 -0.05 9.75
C LEU A 218 -0.76 0.32 8.54
N MET A 219 -1.11 -0.23 7.38
CA MET A 219 -0.62 0.18 6.07
C MET A 219 -1.62 1.14 5.43
N ALA A 220 -1.24 2.40 5.26
CA ALA A 220 -2.06 3.41 4.60
C ALA A 220 -1.86 3.36 3.09
N PHE A 221 -2.81 2.79 2.33
CA PHE A 221 -2.73 2.87 0.87
C PHE A 221 -3.44 4.11 0.33
N GLY A 222 -2.96 4.58 -0.84
CA GLY A 222 -3.51 5.75 -1.51
C GLY A 222 -3.29 7.08 -0.78
N PRO A 223 -2.14 7.32 -0.11
CA PRO A 223 -1.89 8.57 0.62
C PRO A 223 -1.93 9.80 -0.27
N LEU A 224 -1.64 9.64 -1.56
CA LEU A 224 -1.72 10.70 -2.58
C LEU A 224 -3.08 10.75 -3.30
N ALA A 225 -4.10 10.05 -2.79
CA ALA A 225 -5.47 10.04 -3.30
C ALA A 225 -5.57 9.80 -4.83
N GLY A 226 -4.80 8.83 -5.35
CA GLY A 226 -4.77 8.50 -6.78
C GLY A 226 -4.11 9.57 -7.65
N GLY A 227 -3.31 10.46 -7.06
CA GLY A 227 -2.61 11.56 -7.72
C GLY A 227 -3.31 12.92 -7.57
N ARG A 228 -4.48 12.98 -6.94
CA ARG A 228 -5.17 14.27 -6.66
C ARG A 228 -4.37 15.17 -5.73
N LEU A 229 -3.59 14.60 -4.83
CA LEU A 229 -2.70 15.31 -3.91
C LEU A 229 -1.26 15.43 -4.42
N THR A 230 -1.07 15.55 -5.73
CA THR A 230 0.27 15.73 -6.35
C THR A 230 0.37 17.02 -7.17
N GLY A 231 -0.67 17.85 -7.18
CA GLY A 231 -0.74 19.02 -8.07
C GLY A 231 -0.96 18.68 -9.55
N LYS A 232 -0.91 17.41 -9.95
CA LYS A 232 -0.99 16.97 -11.36
C LYS A 232 -2.26 17.43 -12.07
N TYR A 233 -3.38 17.59 -11.33
CA TYR A 233 -4.69 17.93 -11.90
C TYR A 233 -5.07 19.42 -11.74
N GLN A 234 -4.20 20.27 -11.21
CA GLN A 234 -4.48 21.70 -11.02
C GLN A 234 -4.66 22.44 -12.35
N ALA A 235 -3.86 22.12 -13.36
CA ALA A 235 -3.92 22.73 -14.69
C ALA A 235 -4.81 21.96 -15.68
N GLY A 236 -5.59 20.98 -15.25
CA GLY A 236 -6.42 20.12 -16.07
C GLY A 236 -6.05 18.64 -15.96
N ILE A 237 -6.58 17.81 -16.88
CA ILE A 237 -6.34 16.36 -16.87
C ILE A 237 -5.25 16.03 -17.89
N PRO A 238 -4.02 15.71 -17.47
CA PRO A 238 -2.97 15.29 -18.40
C PRO A 238 -3.31 13.96 -19.07
N ALA A 239 -3.00 13.82 -20.37
CA ALA A 239 -3.27 12.60 -21.13
C ALA A 239 -2.56 11.36 -20.54
N ASP A 240 -1.37 11.56 -19.93
CA ASP A 240 -0.59 10.54 -19.25
C ASP A 240 -1.00 10.29 -17.78
N SER A 241 -2.10 10.90 -17.33
CA SER A 241 -2.63 10.73 -15.98
C SER A 241 -3.47 9.46 -15.85
N ARG A 242 -3.73 9.05 -14.60
CA ARG A 242 -4.62 7.91 -14.32
C ARG A 242 -6.02 8.10 -14.91
N ILE A 243 -6.57 9.31 -14.85
CA ILE A 243 -7.87 9.62 -15.48
C ILE A 243 -7.81 9.44 -17.00
N GLY A 244 -6.69 9.82 -17.63
CA GLY A 244 -6.51 9.68 -19.08
C GLY A 244 -6.35 8.23 -19.55
N HIS A 245 -5.69 7.38 -18.75
CA HIS A 245 -5.40 5.99 -19.15
C HIS A 245 -6.37 4.96 -18.59
N ASP A 246 -6.87 5.14 -17.37
CA ASP A 246 -7.74 4.17 -16.70
C ASP A 246 -8.77 4.86 -15.77
N PRO A 247 -9.89 5.33 -16.33
CA PRO A 247 -10.90 6.05 -15.58
C PRO A 247 -11.76 5.16 -14.66
N ARG A 248 -11.50 3.85 -14.57
CA ARG A 248 -12.29 2.93 -13.74
C ARG A 248 -12.24 3.27 -12.25
N TYR A 249 -11.13 3.81 -11.76
CA TYR A 249 -10.90 4.07 -10.33
C TYR A 249 -10.80 5.56 -9.97
N LEU A 250 -10.51 6.41 -10.95
CA LEU A 250 -10.49 7.86 -10.80
C LEU A 250 -11.15 8.49 -12.03
N LYS A 251 -12.27 9.15 -11.84
CA LYS A 251 -13.07 9.75 -12.91
C LYS A 251 -12.95 11.27 -12.87
N ALA A 252 -13.14 11.91 -14.05
CA ALA A 252 -13.08 13.36 -14.17
C ALA A 252 -14.10 14.07 -13.27
N GLU A 253 -15.28 13.48 -13.08
CA GLU A 253 -16.36 14.04 -12.24
C GLU A 253 -15.96 14.13 -10.75
N MET A 254 -14.93 13.42 -10.33
CA MET A 254 -14.38 13.52 -8.97
C MET A 254 -13.51 14.76 -8.75
N LEU A 255 -13.17 15.49 -9.81
CA LEU A 255 -12.45 16.75 -9.78
C LEU A 255 -13.46 17.91 -9.67
N THR A 256 -14.14 18.03 -8.53
CA THR A 256 -15.13 19.08 -8.28
C THR A 256 -14.48 20.44 -8.07
N PRO A 257 -15.22 21.57 -8.25
CA PRO A 257 -14.70 22.88 -7.92
C PRO A 257 -14.23 23.00 -6.45
N GLY A 258 -14.97 22.40 -5.51
CA GLY A 258 -14.58 22.35 -4.10
C GLY A 258 -13.25 21.61 -3.88
N LEU A 259 -13.07 20.46 -4.55
CA LEU A 259 -11.79 19.75 -4.49
C LEU A 259 -10.64 20.59 -5.06
N HIS A 260 -10.84 21.30 -6.17
CA HIS A 260 -9.82 22.19 -6.72
C HIS A 260 -9.46 23.31 -5.73
N ALA A 261 -10.45 23.95 -5.12
CA ALA A 261 -10.22 24.98 -4.10
C ALA A 261 -9.42 24.43 -2.90
N ALA A 262 -9.77 23.24 -2.43
CA ALA A 262 -9.04 22.56 -1.36
C ALA A 262 -7.59 22.25 -1.76
N ILE A 263 -7.36 21.69 -2.96
CA ILE A 263 -6.02 21.38 -3.47
C ILE A 263 -5.17 22.66 -3.60
N ASP A 264 -5.74 23.75 -4.11
CA ASP A 264 -5.03 25.03 -4.25
C ASP A 264 -4.67 25.63 -2.88
N ALA A 265 -5.54 25.48 -1.88
CA ALA A 265 -5.24 25.90 -0.51
C ALA A 265 -4.14 25.04 0.12
N LEU A 266 -4.19 23.71 -0.05
CA LEU A 266 -3.16 22.79 0.42
C LEU A 266 -1.81 23.04 -0.28
N ALA A 267 -1.81 23.34 -1.58
CA ALA A 267 -0.59 23.67 -2.32
C ALA A 267 0.10 24.92 -1.75
N LYS A 268 -0.66 25.95 -1.37
CA LYS A 268 -0.09 27.16 -0.73
C LYS A 268 0.56 26.84 0.62
N ILE A 269 0.01 25.90 1.39
CA ILE A 269 0.62 25.45 2.64
C ILE A 269 1.95 24.73 2.34
N ALA A 270 1.96 23.85 1.35
CA ALA A 270 3.18 23.16 0.92
C ALA A 270 4.25 24.15 0.43
N ASP A 271 3.87 25.09 -0.44
CA ASP A 271 4.77 26.14 -0.95
C ASP A 271 5.39 26.98 0.18
N ALA A 272 4.59 27.39 1.19
CA ALA A 272 5.07 28.13 2.34
C ALA A 272 6.10 27.36 3.17
N ARG A 273 6.05 26.03 3.13
CA ARG A 273 7.00 25.11 3.77
C ARG A 273 8.20 24.76 2.87
N GLY A 274 8.21 25.20 1.60
CA GLY A 274 9.23 24.86 0.63
C GLY A 274 9.20 23.40 0.18
N GLU A 275 8.02 22.77 0.19
CA GLU A 275 7.83 21.36 -0.17
C GLU A 275 6.74 21.18 -1.24
N THR A 276 6.66 19.99 -1.84
CA THR A 276 5.60 19.68 -2.80
C THR A 276 4.32 19.25 -2.06
N LEU A 277 3.17 19.37 -2.74
CA LEU A 277 1.90 18.86 -2.21
C LEU A 277 1.94 17.35 -1.91
N SER A 278 2.68 16.58 -2.72
CA SER A 278 2.91 15.15 -2.46
C SER A 278 3.62 14.92 -1.13
N GLN A 279 4.65 15.71 -0.85
CA GLN A 279 5.42 15.63 0.39
C GLN A 279 4.57 16.01 1.60
N LEU A 280 3.80 17.10 1.51
CA LEU A 280 2.84 17.50 2.53
C LEU A 280 1.82 16.37 2.82
N ALA A 281 1.28 15.76 1.77
CA ALA A 281 0.29 14.68 1.91
C ALA A 281 0.88 13.42 2.56
N LEU A 282 2.13 13.07 2.26
CA LEU A 282 2.82 11.94 2.88
C LEU A 282 3.15 12.21 4.36
N GLN A 283 3.65 13.39 4.71
CA GLN A 283 3.86 13.79 6.11
C GLN A 283 2.56 13.75 6.90
N TRP A 284 1.48 14.27 6.31
CA TRP A 284 0.17 14.25 6.95
C TRP A 284 -0.31 12.81 7.21
N ALA A 285 -0.20 11.90 6.24
CA ALA A 285 -0.59 10.51 6.42
C ALA A 285 0.26 9.79 7.48
N LEU A 286 1.55 10.10 7.54
CA LEU A 286 2.52 9.50 8.47
C LEU A 286 2.54 10.15 9.87
N ARG A 287 1.81 11.28 10.09
CA ARG A 287 1.74 11.95 11.38
C ARG A 287 1.06 11.11 12.46
N ASP A 288 0.11 10.28 12.06
CA ASP A 288 -0.60 9.39 12.95
C ASP A 288 0.30 8.20 13.34
N LYS A 289 0.50 8.00 14.62
CA LYS A 289 1.35 6.92 15.15
C LYS A 289 0.77 5.53 14.89
N ALA A 290 -0.54 5.41 14.61
CA ALA A 290 -1.16 4.16 14.20
C ALA A 290 -0.65 3.72 12.80
N VAL A 291 -0.28 4.66 11.92
CA VAL A 291 0.22 4.36 10.59
C VAL A 291 1.66 3.85 10.67
N THR A 292 1.84 2.57 10.38
CA THR A 292 3.16 1.95 10.32
C THR A 292 3.90 2.37 9.06
N SER A 293 3.23 2.34 7.90
CA SER A 293 3.82 2.67 6.62
C SER A 293 2.78 3.25 5.67
N ALA A 294 3.18 4.19 4.81
CA ALA A 294 2.37 4.71 3.73
C ALA A 294 2.77 4.06 2.40
N LEU A 295 1.78 3.47 1.71
CA LEU A 295 1.97 2.73 0.47
C LEU A 295 1.87 3.68 -0.71
N ILE A 296 3.01 4.01 -1.32
CA ILE A 296 3.10 4.87 -2.49
C ILE A 296 3.10 4.05 -3.79
N GLY A 297 2.60 4.63 -4.87
CA GLY A 297 2.79 4.15 -6.23
C GLY A 297 3.65 5.13 -7.01
N ALA A 298 4.43 4.64 -7.97
CA ALA A 298 5.24 5.47 -8.84
C ALA A 298 5.13 4.99 -10.30
N SER A 299 5.15 5.92 -11.25
CA SER A 299 5.24 5.65 -12.69
C SER A 299 6.63 5.94 -13.26
N ARG A 300 7.52 6.56 -12.48
CA ARG A 300 8.92 6.84 -12.78
C ARG A 300 9.75 6.94 -11.51
N ALA A 301 11.05 6.70 -11.62
CA ALA A 301 11.97 6.61 -10.48
C ALA A 301 12.09 7.93 -9.69
N GLU A 302 12.01 9.08 -10.37
CA GLU A 302 12.13 10.41 -9.74
C GLU A 302 11.05 10.65 -8.69
N GLN A 303 9.84 10.09 -8.88
CA GLN A 303 8.76 10.18 -7.90
C GLN A 303 9.10 9.46 -6.58
N ILE A 304 9.88 8.39 -6.64
CA ILE A 304 10.37 7.71 -5.43
C ILE A 304 11.27 8.66 -4.64
N THR A 305 12.26 9.25 -5.30
CA THR A 305 13.22 10.19 -4.69
C THR A 305 12.48 11.39 -4.08
N GLU A 306 11.53 11.98 -4.81
CA GLU A 306 10.69 13.08 -4.32
C GLU A 306 9.89 12.69 -3.07
N ASN A 307 9.24 11.53 -3.09
CA ASN A 307 8.42 11.06 -1.99
C ASN A 307 9.27 10.73 -0.74
N VAL A 308 10.44 10.11 -0.92
CA VAL A 308 11.35 9.80 0.20
C VAL A 308 11.87 11.08 0.86
N ALA A 309 12.10 12.13 0.10
CA ALA A 309 12.55 13.43 0.64
C ALA A 309 11.56 14.01 1.67
N ALA A 310 10.26 13.64 1.60
CA ALA A 310 9.26 14.03 2.60
C ALA A 310 9.62 13.62 4.03
N LEU A 311 10.40 12.53 4.19
CA LEU A 311 10.76 11.96 5.50
C LEU A 311 11.84 12.78 6.24
N SER A 312 12.54 13.65 5.53
CA SER A 312 13.58 14.52 6.08
C SER A 312 13.09 15.93 6.40
N LEU A 313 11.84 16.24 6.04
CA LEU A 313 11.26 17.55 6.26
C LEU A 313 10.78 17.72 7.71
N PRO A 314 10.72 18.96 8.24
CA PRO A 314 10.21 19.21 9.57
C PRO A 314 8.77 18.66 9.76
N PRO A 315 8.43 18.08 10.92
CA PRO A 315 7.09 17.61 11.17
C PRO A 315 6.07 18.75 11.12
N LEU A 316 4.83 18.42 10.77
CA LEU A 316 3.71 19.36 10.74
C LEU A 316 3.42 19.88 12.15
N THR A 317 3.29 21.20 12.28
CA THR A 317 2.86 21.87 13.52
C THR A 317 1.35 21.77 13.71
N GLY A 318 0.88 22.05 14.94
CA GLY A 318 -0.57 22.10 15.22
C GLY A 318 -1.29 23.19 14.41
N GLU A 319 -0.63 24.32 14.16
CA GLU A 319 -1.17 25.40 13.33
C GLU A 319 -1.32 24.97 11.87
N GLU A 320 -0.31 24.31 11.29
CA GLU A 320 -0.38 23.79 9.93
C GLU A 320 -1.43 22.70 9.78
N LEU A 321 -1.60 21.82 10.77
CA LEU A 321 -2.68 20.84 10.77
C LEU A 321 -4.07 21.50 10.77
N ALA A 322 -4.25 22.58 11.54
CA ALA A 322 -5.51 23.34 11.54
C ALA A 322 -5.75 24.03 10.18
N GLN A 323 -4.71 24.57 9.55
CA GLN A 323 -4.79 25.14 8.20
C GLN A 323 -5.15 24.08 7.15
N ILE A 324 -4.57 22.89 7.26
CA ILE A 324 -4.91 21.74 6.39
C ILE A 324 -6.38 21.35 6.56
N ASP A 325 -6.86 21.23 7.79
CA ASP A 325 -8.27 20.91 8.06
C ASP A 325 -9.23 22.00 7.51
N ALA A 326 -8.88 23.26 7.64
CA ALA A 326 -9.65 24.37 7.04
C ALA A 326 -9.64 24.33 5.51
N ALA A 327 -8.50 23.98 4.88
CA ALA A 327 -8.43 23.81 3.43
C ALA A 327 -9.29 22.64 2.93
N LEU A 328 -9.32 21.54 3.68
CA LEU A 328 -10.12 20.36 3.33
C LEU A 328 -11.63 20.60 3.42
N ALA A 329 -12.08 21.47 4.34
CA ALA A 329 -13.48 21.87 4.47
C ALA A 329 -14.04 22.58 3.21
N LEU A 330 -13.18 23.08 2.31
CA LEU A 330 -13.61 23.64 1.02
C LEU A 330 -14.13 22.57 0.04
N ASN A 331 -13.86 21.30 0.31
CA ASN A 331 -14.29 20.18 -0.53
C ASN A 331 -15.64 19.58 -0.09
N GLU A 332 -16.20 20.00 1.04
CA GLU A 332 -17.52 19.60 1.54
C GLU A 332 -18.63 20.41 0.86
#